data_087f8478c2516dd81b1eddfc38d3d8a6
#
_entry.id   087f8478c2516dd81b1eddfc38d3d8a6
#
_cell.length_a   1.000
_cell.length_b   1.000
_cell.length_c   1.000
_cell.angle_alpha   90.00
_cell.angle_beta   90.00
_cell.angle_gamma   90.00
#
_symmetry.space_group_name_H-M   'P 1'
#
loop_
_entity.id
_entity.type
_entity.pdbx_description
1 polymer ?
#
loop_
_entity_poly.entity_id
_entity_poly.type
_entity_poly.pdbx_seq_one_letter_code
_entity_poly.pdbx_strand_id
1 'polypeptide(L)'
;FHFGDSNALFCGDTLFALGCGRMFEGNPPGFWDSLVKLRALPDATRIYCGHEYTQSNARFAVSVDPDNAALAARAAEIDALRADGKSTVPSLLGDERSINPFLRADDPAMQAAVGMAGGDPSAVFAEIRKRKDNF
;
A
#
# COMPACT_ATOMS: atom_id res chain seq x y z
N PHE A 1 -8.99 13.41 -3.34
CA PHE A 1 -8.96 14.41 -4.42
C PHE A 1 -7.68 14.24 -5.24
N HIS A 2 -7.87 14.10 -6.56
CA HIS A 2 -6.77 14.02 -7.51
C HIS A 2 -6.61 15.34 -8.28
N PHE A 3 -5.40 15.89 -8.25
CA PHE A 3 -5.05 17.12 -8.98
C PHE A 3 -4.10 16.74 -10.12
N GLY A 4 -4.64 16.50 -11.32
CA GLY A 4 -3.89 16.00 -12.47
C GLY A 4 -2.74 16.91 -12.91
N ASP A 5 -2.96 18.24 -12.90
CA ASP A 5 -1.94 19.22 -13.30
C ASP A 5 -0.72 19.23 -12.38
N SER A 6 -0.90 18.88 -11.10
CA SER A 6 0.16 18.84 -10.10
C SER A 6 0.68 17.44 -9.82
N ASN A 7 0.13 16.40 -10.48
CA ASN A 7 0.40 14.99 -10.19
C ASN A 7 0.28 14.69 -8.68
N ALA A 8 -0.76 15.21 -8.04
CA ALA A 8 -0.98 15.05 -6.61
C ALA A 8 -2.31 14.38 -6.32
N LEU A 9 -2.31 13.44 -5.38
CA LEU A 9 -3.48 12.73 -4.88
C LEU A 9 -3.57 12.91 -3.36
N PHE A 10 -4.68 13.47 -2.90
CA PHE A 10 -4.99 13.57 -1.47
C PHE A 10 -6.06 12.52 -1.16
N CYS A 11 -5.67 11.42 -0.53
CA CYS A 11 -6.51 10.23 -0.34
C CYS A 11 -6.93 10.00 1.11
N GLY A 12 -6.63 10.94 2.02
CA GLY A 12 -7.01 10.81 3.42
C GLY A 12 -6.55 9.49 4.03
N ASP A 13 -7.49 8.70 4.55
CA ASP A 13 -7.23 7.42 5.19
C ASP A 13 -7.52 6.21 4.28
N THR A 14 -7.74 6.41 2.97
CA THR A 14 -8.01 5.30 2.04
C THR A 14 -6.73 4.56 1.66
N LEU A 15 -5.70 5.29 1.28
CA LEU A 15 -4.41 4.74 0.88
C LEU A 15 -3.30 5.40 1.67
N PHE A 16 -2.43 4.60 2.26
CA PHE A 16 -1.21 5.04 2.94
C PHE A 16 0.03 4.55 2.20
N ALA A 17 1.17 5.18 2.46
CA ALA A 17 2.45 4.64 2.02
C ALA A 17 2.62 3.22 2.62
N LEU A 18 2.80 2.23 1.75
CA LEU A 18 2.89 0.80 2.09
C LEU A 18 1.67 0.23 2.83
N GLY A 19 0.53 0.90 2.78
CA GLY A 19 -0.66 0.44 3.49
C GLY A 19 -1.96 0.99 2.92
N CYS A 20 -3.05 0.69 3.61
CA CYS A 20 -4.37 1.26 3.36
C CYS A 20 -5.13 1.42 4.67
N GLY A 21 -6.25 2.15 4.64
CA GLY A 21 -7.11 2.30 5.79
C GLY A 21 -7.82 1.01 6.19
N ARG A 22 -8.31 0.97 7.44
CA ARG A 22 -9.13 -0.15 7.92
C ARG A 22 -10.52 -0.10 7.31
N MET A 23 -11.10 -1.26 7.07
CA MET A 23 -12.47 -1.40 6.58
C MET A 23 -13.45 -1.39 7.75
N PHE A 24 -13.75 -0.21 8.30
CA PHE A 24 -14.76 -0.11 9.37
C PHE A 24 -16.18 -0.23 8.83
N GLU A 25 -16.42 0.36 7.64
CA GLU A 25 -17.69 0.33 6.94
C GLU A 25 -17.42 -0.01 5.49
N GLY A 26 -18.05 -1.06 4.98
CA GLY A 26 -17.87 -1.50 3.62
C GLY A 26 -17.40 -2.94 3.53
N ASN A 27 -17.14 -3.39 2.33
CA ASN A 27 -16.77 -4.76 2.03
C ASN A 27 -15.46 -4.83 1.23
N PRO A 28 -14.73 -5.95 1.28
CA PRO A 28 -13.48 -6.11 0.55
C PRO A 28 -13.57 -5.82 -0.96
N PRO A 29 -14.58 -6.30 -1.71
CA PRO A 29 -14.70 -5.96 -3.13
C PRO A 29 -14.80 -4.47 -3.41
N GLY A 30 -15.63 -3.74 -2.66
CA GLY A 30 -15.79 -2.29 -2.84
C GLY A 30 -14.53 -1.51 -2.50
N PHE A 31 -13.84 -1.88 -1.44
CA PHE A 31 -12.58 -1.25 -1.07
C PHE A 31 -11.47 -1.55 -2.09
N TRP A 32 -11.39 -2.79 -2.54
CA TRP A 32 -10.45 -3.20 -3.58
C TRP A 32 -10.69 -2.43 -4.88
N ASP A 33 -11.95 -2.29 -5.32
CA ASP A 33 -12.29 -1.50 -6.51
C ASP A 33 -11.82 -0.04 -6.38
N SER A 34 -11.96 0.56 -5.20
CA SER A 34 -11.46 1.91 -4.94
C SER A 34 -9.95 2.00 -5.08
N LEU A 35 -9.21 1.03 -4.55
CA LEU A 35 -7.75 0.98 -4.68
C LEU A 35 -7.29 0.76 -6.13
N VAL A 36 -8.00 -0.06 -6.90
CA VAL A 36 -7.73 -0.27 -8.34
C VAL A 36 -7.86 1.04 -9.12
N LYS A 37 -8.89 1.83 -8.82
CA LYS A 37 -9.07 3.16 -9.45
C LYS A 37 -7.91 4.10 -9.12
N LEU A 38 -7.47 4.15 -7.87
CA LEU A 38 -6.32 4.97 -7.47
C LEU A 38 -5.03 4.47 -8.13
N ARG A 39 -4.84 3.14 -8.18
CA ARG A 39 -3.67 2.52 -8.80
C ARG A 39 -3.54 2.84 -10.30
N ALA A 40 -4.64 3.11 -10.98
CA ALA A 40 -4.65 3.42 -12.41
C ALA A 40 -4.15 4.83 -12.75
N LEU A 41 -3.91 5.68 -11.76
CA LEU A 41 -3.36 7.02 -11.97
C LEU A 41 -1.88 6.96 -12.42
N PRO A 42 -1.32 8.06 -13.00
CA PRO A 42 0.06 8.07 -13.48
C PRO A 42 1.09 7.75 -12.38
N ASP A 43 2.20 7.10 -12.77
CA ASP A 43 3.29 6.72 -11.85
C ASP A 43 3.90 7.89 -11.08
N ALA A 44 3.98 9.06 -11.71
CA ALA A 44 4.51 10.28 -11.09
C ALA A 44 3.55 10.92 -10.09
N THR A 45 2.36 10.33 -9.86
CA THR A 45 1.40 10.85 -8.90
C THR A 45 1.98 10.75 -7.48
N ARG A 46 2.03 11.88 -6.79
CA ARG A 46 2.45 11.95 -5.38
C ARG A 46 1.23 11.72 -4.48
N ILE A 47 1.37 10.79 -3.55
CA ILE A 47 0.30 10.40 -2.64
C ILE A 47 0.47 11.12 -1.31
N TYR A 48 -0.52 11.93 -0.97
CA TYR A 48 -0.62 12.62 0.31
C TYR A 48 -1.72 11.94 1.14
N CYS A 49 -1.33 11.06 2.06
CA CYS A 49 -2.26 10.39 2.96
C CYS A 49 -2.45 11.18 4.26
N GLY A 50 -3.47 10.80 5.05
CA GLY A 50 -3.85 11.55 6.24
C GLY A 50 -2.93 11.40 7.43
N HIS A 51 -2.10 10.35 7.48
CA HIS A 51 -1.28 10.03 8.66
C HIS A 51 0.11 9.50 8.25
N GLU A 52 1.08 9.66 9.18
CA GLU A 52 2.45 9.16 9.01
C GLU A 52 2.58 7.75 9.60
N TYR A 53 1.94 6.76 8.96
CA TYR A 53 1.99 5.35 9.38
C TYR A 53 3.02 4.50 8.62
N THR A 54 3.84 5.12 7.81
CA THR A 54 4.67 4.44 6.80
C THR A 54 5.63 3.43 7.43
N GLN A 55 6.29 3.76 8.53
CA GLN A 55 7.26 2.86 9.17
C GLN A 55 6.60 1.58 9.70
N SER A 56 5.46 1.70 10.36
CA SER A 56 4.67 0.56 10.83
C SER A 56 4.15 -0.27 9.66
N ASN A 57 3.68 0.39 8.60
CA ASN A 57 3.21 -0.27 7.38
C ASN A 57 4.36 -1.01 6.67
N ALA A 58 5.56 -0.45 6.66
CA ALA A 58 6.74 -1.08 6.08
C ALA A 58 7.08 -2.40 6.78
N ARG A 59 7.04 -2.44 8.11
CA ARG A 59 7.28 -3.66 8.88
C ARG A 59 6.29 -4.77 8.51
N PHE A 60 5.03 -4.43 8.40
CA PHE A 60 4.01 -5.38 7.97
C PHE A 60 4.26 -5.86 6.54
N ALA A 61 4.49 -4.93 5.60
CA ALA A 61 4.72 -5.25 4.20
C ALA A 61 5.88 -6.24 4.03
N VAL A 62 7.00 -6.01 4.71
CA VAL A 62 8.15 -6.92 4.70
C VAL A 62 7.79 -8.29 5.28
N SER A 63 6.93 -8.35 6.30
CA SER A 63 6.52 -9.61 6.91
C SER A 63 5.71 -10.50 5.97
N VAL A 64 4.93 -9.92 5.05
CA VAL A 64 4.10 -10.68 4.09
C VAL A 64 4.76 -10.86 2.72
N ASP A 65 5.79 -10.07 2.40
CA ASP A 65 6.48 -10.12 1.11
C ASP A 65 8.01 -9.99 1.30
N PRO A 66 8.63 -10.92 2.04
CA PRO A 66 10.05 -10.80 2.44
C PRO A 66 11.06 -10.89 1.29
N ASP A 67 10.66 -11.46 0.15
CA ASP A 67 11.56 -11.65 -1.00
C ASP A 67 11.52 -10.48 -1.99
N ASN A 68 10.77 -9.44 -1.72
CA ASN A 68 10.67 -8.26 -2.56
C ASN A 68 11.85 -7.30 -2.30
N ALA A 69 12.84 -7.30 -3.17
CA ALA A 69 14.04 -6.46 -3.00
C ALA A 69 13.73 -4.96 -3.03
N ALA A 70 12.79 -4.52 -3.87
CA ALA A 70 12.38 -3.11 -3.93
C ALA A 70 11.73 -2.67 -2.62
N LEU A 71 10.92 -3.54 -2.01
CA LEU A 71 10.31 -3.29 -0.71
C LEU A 71 11.37 -3.20 0.40
N ALA A 72 12.34 -4.10 0.42
CA ALA A 72 13.42 -4.09 1.41
C ALA A 72 14.24 -2.78 1.33
N ALA A 73 14.56 -2.33 0.11
CA ALA A 73 15.28 -1.07 -0.08
C ALA A 73 14.45 0.14 0.40
N ARG A 74 13.16 0.16 0.09
CA ARG A 74 12.27 1.24 0.54
C ARG A 74 12.10 1.24 2.06
N ALA A 75 11.99 0.07 2.69
CA ALA A 75 11.90 -0.04 4.14
C ALA A 75 13.13 0.55 4.84
N ALA A 76 14.33 0.27 4.33
CA ALA A 76 15.56 0.83 4.85
C ALA A 76 15.61 2.36 4.70
N GLU A 77 15.17 2.90 3.57
CA GLU A 77 15.07 4.34 3.33
C GLU A 77 14.08 5.01 4.31
N ILE A 78 12.94 4.37 4.56
CA ILE A 78 11.93 4.85 5.50
C ILE A 78 12.51 4.91 6.92
N ASP A 79 13.21 3.88 7.35
CA ASP A 79 13.84 3.86 8.67
C ASP A 79 14.87 4.99 8.82
N ALA A 80 15.67 5.25 7.78
CA ALA A 80 16.63 6.35 7.77
C ALA A 80 15.94 7.71 7.84
N LEU A 81 14.86 7.93 7.08
CA LEU A 81 14.08 9.17 7.10
C LEU A 81 13.49 9.42 8.49
N ARG A 82 12.90 8.38 9.11
CA ARG A 82 12.29 8.53 10.43
C ARG A 82 13.33 8.72 11.55
N ALA A 83 14.52 8.11 11.42
CA ALA A 83 15.61 8.34 12.34
C ALA A 83 16.10 9.81 12.32
N ASP A 84 16.03 10.44 11.15
CA ASP A 84 16.33 11.86 10.96
C ASP A 84 15.15 12.80 11.28
N GLY A 85 14.01 12.26 11.72
CA GLY A 85 12.80 13.03 11.98
C GLY A 85 12.11 13.58 10.73
N LYS A 86 12.42 13.03 9.56
CA LYS A 86 11.84 13.47 8.28
C LYS A 86 10.58 12.71 7.94
N SER A 87 9.64 13.37 7.23
CA SER A 87 8.40 12.77 6.75
C SER A 87 8.67 11.81 5.59
N THR A 88 7.88 10.72 5.54
CA THR A 88 7.84 9.77 4.42
C THR A 88 6.71 10.07 3.45
N VAL A 89 5.85 11.01 3.75
CA VAL A 89 4.75 11.50 2.91
C VAL A 89 5.23 12.80 2.22
N PRO A 90 5.00 12.98 0.91
CA PRO A 90 4.29 12.10 -0.01
C PRO A 90 5.13 10.91 -0.49
N SER A 91 4.45 9.84 -0.94
CA SER A 91 5.05 8.74 -1.66
C SER A 91 4.67 8.80 -3.15
N LEU A 92 5.38 8.07 -4.01
CA LEU A 92 5.08 7.97 -5.43
C LEU A 92 4.21 6.75 -5.73
N LEU A 93 3.15 6.92 -6.49
CA LEU A 93 2.24 5.84 -6.85
C LEU A 93 2.95 4.74 -7.64
N GLY A 94 3.89 5.10 -8.52
CA GLY A 94 4.68 4.10 -9.27
C GLY A 94 5.45 3.17 -8.36
N ASP A 95 6.06 3.69 -7.31
CA ASP A 95 6.74 2.88 -6.29
C ASP A 95 5.75 2.03 -5.51
N GLU A 96 4.62 2.61 -5.09
CA GLU A 96 3.59 1.90 -4.33
C GLU A 96 3.03 0.68 -5.07
N ARG A 97 2.88 0.76 -6.40
CA ARG A 97 2.43 -0.39 -7.21
C ARG A 97 3.31 -1.62 -7.04
N SER A 98 4.61 -1.43 -6.81
CA SER A 98 5.60 -2.51 -6.72
C SER A 98 5.76 -3.04 -5.30
N ILE A 99 5.43 -2.24 -4.29
CA ILE A 99 5.81 -2.53 -2.90
C ILE A 99 4.62 -2.55 -1.92
N ASN A 100 3.52 -1.86 -2.22
CA ASN A 100 2.37 -1.82 -1.32
C ASN A 100 1.53 -3.09 -1.46
N PRO A 101 1.47 -3.98 -0.43
CA PRO A 101 0.72 -5.23 -0.52
C PRO A 101 -0.75 -5.04 -0.88
N PHE A 102 -1.36 -3.97 -0.40
CA PHE A 102 -2.79 -3.69 -0.61
C PHE A 102 -3.11 -3.26 -2.05
N LEU A 103 -2.13 -2.83 -2.84
CA LEU A 103 -2.29 -2.54 -4.26
C LEU A 103 -1.96 -3.74 -5.15
N ARG A 104 -1.57 -4.87 -4.57
CA ARG A 104 -1.04 -6.04 -5.29
C ARG A 104 -1.84 -7.32 -5.05
N ALA A 105 -3.09 -7.21 -4.63
CA ALA A 105 -3.93 -8.38 -4.37
C ALA A 105 -4.23 -9.22 -5.63
N ASP A 106 -4.06 -8.65 -6.82
CA ASP A 106 -4.15 -9.34 -8.11
C ASP A 106 -2.79 -9.79 -8.68
N ASP A 107 -1.69 -9.50 -7.98
CA ASP A 107 -0.34 -9.93 -8.38
C ASP A 107 -0.12 -11.39 -7.97
N PRO A 108 0.22 -12.29 -8.90
CA PRO A 108 0.47 -13.70 -8.57
C PRO A 108 1.52 -13.91 -7.50
N ALA A 109 2.58 -13.09 -7.46
CA ALA A 109 3.62 -13.19 -6.44
C ALA A 109 3.07 -12.87 -5.04
N MET A 110 2.25 -11.84 -4.93
CA MET A 110 1.60 -11.47 -3.66
C MET A 110 0.60 -12.54 -3.22
N GLN A 111 -0.19 -13.06 -4.14
CA GLN A 111 -1.13 -14.15 -3.86
C GLN A 111 -0.42 -15.38 -3.34
N ALA A 112 0.69 -15.77 -3.95
CA ALA A 112 1.51 -16.89 -3.49
C ALA A 112 2.11 -16.60 -2.10
N ALA A 113 2.57 -15.39 -1.85
CA ALA A 113 3.17 -15.00 -0.57
C ALA A 113 2.19 -15.13 0.61
N VAL A 114 0.89 -14.92 0.38
CA VAL A 114 -0.13 -15.10 1.41
C VAL A 114 -0.83 -16.48 1.36
N GLY A 115 -0.34 -17.39 0.52
CA GLY A 115 -0.87 -18.75 0.43
C GLY A 115 -2.19 -18.85 -0.35
N MET A 116 -2.48 -17.89 -1.24
CA MET A 116 -3.73 -17.80 -2.00
C MET A 116 -3.47 -17.72 -3.51
N ALA A 117 -2.50 -18.48 -4.02
CA ALA A 117 -2.16 -18.49 -5.45
C ALA A 117 -3.39 -18.75 -6.32
N GLY A 118 -3.64 -17.88 -7.31
CA GLY A 118 -4.82 -17.97 -8.19
C GLY A 118 -6.12 -17.50 -7.54
N GLY A 119 -6.09 -16.92 -6.35
CA GLY A 119 -7.26 -16.47 -5.61
C GLY A 119 -7.93 -15.22 -6.21
N ASP A 120 -9.19 -15.01 -5.84
CA ASP A 120 -9.91 -13.78 -6.17
C ASP A 120 -9.22 -12.57 -5.53
N PRO A 121 -8.93 -11.49 -6.28
CA PRO A 121 -8.24 -10.32 -5.72
C PRO A 121 -8.90 -9.72 -4.49
N SER A 122 -10.22 -9.65 -4.44
CA SER A 122 -10.95 -9.13 -3.27
C SER A 122 -10.73 -10.01 -2.04
N ALA A 123 -10.71 -11.33 -2.21
CA ALA A 123 -10.46 -12.28 -1.13
C ALA A 123 -8.99 -12.19 -0.65
N VAL A 124 -8.06 -12.04 -1.57
CA VAL A 124 -6.64 -11.82 -1.26
C VAL A 124 -6.45 -10.51 -0.51
N PHE A 125 -7.08 -9.44 -0.97
CA PHE A 125 -7.08 -8.16 -0.27
C PHE A 125 -7.61 -8.28 1.17
N ALA A 126 -8.73 -8.98 1.34
CA ALA A 126 -9.32 -9.22 2.67
C ALA A 126 -8.35 -9.97 3.60
N GLU A 127 -7.65 -10.98 3.09
CA GLU A 127 -6.65 -11.73 3.86
C GLU A 127 -5.47 -10.85 4.27
N ILE A 128 -4.96 -10.02 3.36
CA ILE A 128 -3.87 -9.07 3.68
C ILE A 128 -4.33 -8.09 4.76
N ARG A 129 -5.54 -7.55 4.64
CA ARG A 129 -6.10 -6.63 5.64
C ARG A 129 -6.26 -7.30 7.00
N LYS A 130 -6.77 -8.53 7.03
CA LYS A 130 -6.91 -9.32 8.24
C LYS A 130 -5.56 -9.54 8.94
N ARG A 131 -4.52 -9.89 8.17
CA ARG A 131 -3.17 -10.07 8.71
C ARG A 131 -2.63 -8.77 9.30
N LYS A 132 -2.86 -7.64 8.63
CA LYS A 132 -2.45 -6.33 9.14
C LYS A 132 -3.18 -5.98 10.45
N ASP A 133 -4.47 -6.24 10.53
CA ASP A 133 -5.26 -5.95 11.73
C ASP A 133 -4.82 -6.77 12.96
N ASN A 134 -4.21 -7.93 12.73
CA ASN A 134 -3.69 -8.83 13.76
C ASN A 134 -2.16 -8.74 13.93
N PHE A 135 -1.51 -7.87 13.20
CA PHE A 135 -0.07 -7.64 13.28
C PHE A 135 0.28 -6.68 14.41
#